data_7605eece5c4c9488225298515445955e
#
_entry.id   7605eece5c4c9488225298515445955e
#
_cell.length_a   1.000
_cell.length_b   1.000
_cell.length_c   1.000
_cell.angle_alpha   90.00
_cell.angle_beta   90.00
_cell.angle_gamma   90.00
#
_symmetry.space_group_name_H-M   'P 1'
#
loop_
_entity.id
_entity.type
_entity.pdbx_description
1 polymer ?
#
loop_
_entity_poly.entity_id
_entity_poly.type
_entity_poly.pdbx_seq_one_letter_code
_entity_poly.pdbx_strand_id
1 'polypeptide(L)'
;MPAIYLLRHGQASFGADDYDVLSERGARQAAVAGRELARRLVGPPVIVSGSLRRQRDTAEIVADVLGVPRVREDPRWDELPAHGLVDAMLGGPGGSDGLTSAQFQGYLDEAMTAWIDEDATDWRAIRDGALAALAGLGASVPRGRSAVVVTSSGVTAAVCGHLLGTGSSGVIRLNRVSINASITTIAASTRGLSVVSFNDHAHFLPDRDLLTNR
;
A
#
# COMPACT_ATOMS: atom_id res chain seq x y z
N MET A 1 -3.74 -5.91 -21.80
CA MET A 1 -3.35 -4.75 -20.98
C MET A 1 -2.57 -5.31 -19.80
N PRO A 2 -1.41 -4.74 -19.43
CA PRO A 2 -0.73 -5.16 -18.21
C PRO A 2 -1.60 -4.86 -16.99
N ALA A 3 -1.68 -5.83 -16.07
CA ALA A 3 -2.26 -5.64 -14.77
C ALA A 3 -1.13 -5.32 -13.78
N ILE A 4 -1.35 -4.33 -12.91
CA ILE A 4 -0.44 -3.98 -11.82
C ILE A 4 -1.20 -4.25 -10.54
N TYR A 5 -0.64 -5.12 -9.71
CA TYR A 5 -1.20 -5.51 -8.42
C TYR A 5 -0.50 -4.72 -7.33
N LEU A 6 -1.20 -3.78 -6.69
CA LEU A 6 -0.72 -3.13 -5.48
C LEU A 6 -1.06 -4.05 -4.31
N LEU A 7 -0.06 -4.51 -3.60
CA LEU A 7 -0.18 -5.37 -2.42
C LEU A 7 0.19 -4.54 -1.19
N ARG A 8 -0.74 -4.37 -0.26
CA ARG A 8 -0.40 -3.82 1.04
C ARG A 8 0.53 -4.78 1.78
N HIS A 9 1.55 -4.27 2.46
CA HIS A 9 2.42 -5.10 3.29
C HIS A 9 1.62 -5.93 4.31
N GLY A 10 2.15 -7.06 4.75
CA GLY A 10 1.61 -7.87 5.83
C GLY A 10 1.59 -7.10 7.15
N GLN A 11 0.90 -7.62 8.16
CA GLN A 11 0.81 -6.98 9.48
C GLN A 11 2.21 -6.74 10.05
N ALA A 12 2.48 -5.50 10.45
CA ALA A 12 3.69 -5.14 11.18
C ALA A 12 3.60 -5.54 12.67
N SER A 13 4.74 -5.64 13.34
CA SER A 13 4.85 -5.99 14.76
C SER A 13 4.44 -4.80 15.64
N PHE A 14 3.14 -4.70 15.94
CA PHE A 14 2.61 -3.62 16.77
C PHE A 14 3.06 -3.81 18.23
N GLY A 15 3.66 -2.77 18.80
CA GLY A 15 4.12 -2.76 20.20
C GLY A 15 5.49 -3.40 20.44
N ALA A 16 6.22 -3.80 19.39
CA ALA A 16 7.64 -4.14 19.49
C ALA A 16 8.50 -2.87 19.41
N ASP A 17 9.76 -2.96 19.88
CA ASP A 17 10.73 -1.86 19.81
C ASP A 17 10.99 -1.36 18.39
N ASP A 18 10.81 -2.24 17.39
CA ASP A 18 10.89 -1.92 15.96
C ASP A 18 9.53 -2.23 15.29
N TYR A 19 8.73 -1.19 15.10
CA TYR A 19 7.41 -1.28 14.42
C TYR A 19 7.53 -1.70 12.95
N ASP A 20 8.67 -1.46 12.29
CA ASP A 20 8.82 -1.68 10.85
C ASP A 20 9.09 -3.16 10.47
N VAL A 21 9.03 -4.08 11.43
CA VAL A 21 9.20 -5.53 11.22
C VAL A 21 7.86 -6.22 11.02
N LEU A 22 7.78 -7.19 10.10
CA LEU A 22 6.61 -8.04 9.97
C LEU A 22 6.39 -8.90 11.24
N SER A 23 5.14 -9.03 11.66
CA SER A 23 4.75 -10.07 12.61
C SER A 23 4.76 -11.46 11.94
N GLU A 24 4.76 -12.53 12.75
CA GLU A 24 4.58 -13.89 12.21
C GLU A 24 3.28 -14.01 11.40
N ARG A 25 2.21 -13.34 11.84
CA ARG A 25 0.96 -13.25 11.10
C ARG A 25 1.14 -12.51 9.77
N GLY A 26 1.89 -11.42 9.77
CA GLY A 26 2.21 -10.66 8.55
C GLY A 26 2.98 -11.49 7.53
N ALA A 27 3.94 -12.30 7.97
CA ALA A 27 4.65 -13.21 7.09
C ALA A 27 3.72 -14.30 6.50
N ARG A 28 2.80 -14.85 7.31
CA ARG A 28 1.77 -15.79 6.82
C ARG A 28 0.83 -15.12 5.80
N GLN A 29 0.41 -13.88 6.06
CA GLN A 29 -0.42 -13.09 5.13
C GLN A 29 0.29 -12.90 3.79
N ALA A 30 1.57 -12.51 3.80
CA ALA A 30 2.37 -12.33 2.59
C ALA A 30 2.46 -13.64 1.77
N ALA A 31 2.70 -14.78 2.42
CA ALA A 31 2.76 -16.07 1.75
C ALA A 31 1.41 -16.48 1.14
N VAL A 32 0.28 -16.21 1.82
CA VAL A 32 -1.08 -16.47 1.28
C VAL A 32 -1.36 -15.58 0.08
N ALA A 33 -1.06 -14.28 0.17
CA ALA A 33 -1.21 -13.33 -0.94
C ALA A 33 -0.32 -13.71 -2.13
N GLY A 34 0.91 -14.17 -1.90
CA GLY A 34 1.80 -14.69 -2.94
C GLY A 34 1.18 -15.86 -3.71
N ARG A 35 0.57 -16.83 -3.01
CA ARG A 35 -0.15 -17.95 -3.63
C ARG A 35 -1.36 -17.51 -4.43
N GLU A 36 -2.08 -16.50 -3.95
CA GLU A 36 -3.20 -15.93 -4.70
C GLU A 36 -2.72 -15.19 -5.95
N LEU A 37 -1.65 -14.41 -5.85
CA LEU A 37 -1.04 -13.76 -7.02
C LEU A 37 -0.57 -14.80 -8.04
N ALA A 38 -0.01 -15.95 -7.62
CA ALA A 38 0.37 -17.03 -8.54
C ALA A 38 -0.79 -17.52 -9.41
N ARG A 39 -2.04 -17.48 -8.91
CA ARG A 39 -3.24 -17.86 -9.68
C ARG A 39 -3.68 -16.79 -10.67
N ARG A 40 -3.36 -15.52 -10.42
CA ARG A 40 -3.76 -14.36 -11.25
C ARG A 40 -2.75 -14.04 -12.34
N LEU A 41 -1.50 -14.42 -12.12
CA LEU A 41 -0.39 -14.05 -12.98
C LEU A 41 -0.22 -14.99 -14.17
N VAL A 42 0.10 -14.40 -15.32
CA VAL A 42 0.55 -15.14 -16.51
C VAL A 42 2.06 -14.98 -16.60
N GLY A 43 2.77 -15.97 -16.07
CA GLY A 43 4.25 -15.98 -16.00
C GLY A 43 4.83 -15.04 -14.92
N PRO A 44 6.17 -15.00 -14.79
CA PRO A 44 6.83 -14.27 -13.72
C PRO A 44 6.61 -12.75 -13.84
N PRO A 45 6.17 -12.08 -12.75
CA PRO A 45 5.95 -10.64 -12.72
C PRO A 45 7.26 -9.85 -12.54
N VAL A 46 7.18 -8.54 -12.76
CA VAL A 46 8.12 -7.59 -12.15
C VAL A 46 7.64 -7.34 -10.73
N ILE A 47 8.52 -7.49 -9.73
CA ILE A 47 8.20 -7.18 -8.34
C ILE A 47 8.95 -5.92 -7.91
N VAL A 48 8.21 -4.98 -7.33
CA VAL A 48 8.72 -3.72 -6.77
C VAL A 48 8.24 -3.60 -5.34
N SER A 49 9.06 -3.06 -4.45
CA SER A 49 8.65 -2.69 -3.08
C SER A 49 9.01 -1.24 -2.77
N GLY A 50 8.34 -0.63 -1.81
CA GLY A 50 8.88 0.53 -1.12
C GLY A 50 10.10 0.15 -0.29
N SER A 51 10.74 1.15 0.33
CA SER A 51 11.99 1.00 1.07
C SER A 51 11.80 0.58 2.53
N LEU A 52 10.57 0.62 3.06
CA LEU A 52 10.28 0.24 4.44
C LEU A 52 10.49 -1.27 4.65
N ARG A 53 11.02 -1.65 5.80
CA ARG A 53 11.37 -3.04 6.07
C ARG A 53 10.18 -3.98 5.91
N ARG A 54 9.01 -3.64 6.47
CA ARG A 54 7.77 -4.44 6.32
C ARG A 54 7.32 -4.62 4.87
N GLN A 55 7.62 -3.63 4.00
CA GLN A 55 7.32 -3.73 2.57
C GLN A 55 8.30 -4.65 1.87
N ARG A 56 9.60 -4.53 2.15
CA ARG A 56 10.65 -5.39 1.60
C ARG A 56 10.46 -6.84 2.01
N ASP A 57 10.27 -7.09 3.32
CA ASP A 57 10.07 -8.44 3.85
C ASP A 57 8.83 -9.10 3.23
N THR A 58 7.73 -8.35 3.06
CA THR A 58 6.54 -8.82 2.34
C THR A 58 6.86 -9.18 0.89
N ALA A 59 7.61 -8.31 0.20
CA ALA A 59 7.95 -8.51 -1.21
C ALA A 59 8.88 -9.70 -1.42
N GLU A 60 9.83 -9.92 -0.53
CA GLU A 60 10.73 -11.07 -0.55
C GLU A 60 9.95 -12.39 -0.37
N ILE A 61 9.05 -12.46 0.62
CA ILE A 61 8.20 -13.64 0.82
C ILE A 61 7.34 -13.92 -0.43
N VAL A 62 6.76 -12.87 -1.03
CA VAL A 62 5.96 -13.00 -2.26
C VAL A 62 6.84 -13.44 -3.43
N ALA A 63 8.05 -12.90 -3.56
CA ALA A 63 9.01 -13.25 -4.60
C ALA A 63 9.41 -14.73 -4.50
N ASP A 64 9.69 -15.23 -3.30
CA ASP A 64 9.99 -16.65 -3.04
C ASP A 64 8.83 -17.55 -3.46
N VAL A 65 7.59 -17.21 -3.09
CA VAL A 65 6.39 -17.98 -3.49
C VAL A 65 6.21 -18.00 -5.01
N LEU A 66 6.54 -16.89 -5.69
CA LEU A 66 6.40 -16.76 -7.14
C LEU A 66 7.61 -17.26 -7.93
N GLY A 67 8.70 -17.64 -7.26
CA GLY A 67 9.96 -18.05 -7.90
C GLY A 67 10.63 -16.90 -8.65
N VAL A 68 10.51 -15.65 -8.18
CA VAL A 68 11.10 -14.46 -8.79
C VAL A 68 12.37 -14.08 -8.03
N PRO A 69 13.55 -14.12 -8.66
CA PRO A 69 14.82 -13.97 -7.94
C PRO A 69 15.17 -12.51 -7.58
N ARG A 70 14.41 -11.54 -8.02
CA ARG A 70 14.75 -10.12 -7.83
C ARG A 70 13.54 -9.27 -7.54
N VAL A 71 13.61 -8.57 -6.41
CA VAL A 71 12.75 -7.44 -6.05
C VAL A 71 13.49 -6.14 -6.36
N ARG A 72 12.79 -5.15 -6.90
CA ARG A 72 13.29 -3.78 -7.08
C ARG A 72 12.75 -2.92 -5.96
N GLU A 73 13.59 -2.03 -5.42
CA GLU A 73 13.16 -1.03 -4.44
C GLU A 73 12.89 0.32 -5.15
N ASP A 74 11.81 0.97 -4.74
CA ASP A 74 11.43 2.30 -5.21
C ASP A 74 10.73 3.06 -4.08
N PRO A 75 11.40 4.06 -3.44
CA PRO A 75 10.86 4.80 -2.30
C PRO A 75 9.56 5.57 -2.56
N ARG A 76 9.16 5.74 -3.82
CA ARG A 76 7.85 6.34 -4.15
C ARG A 76 6.66 5.50 -3.69
N TRP A 77 6.91 4.27 -3.23
CA TRP A 77 5.91 3.36 -2.67
C TRP A 77 5.93 3.29 -1.14
N ASP A 78 6.72 4.16 -0.48
CA ASP A 78 6.76 4.25 0.98
C ASP A 78 5.44 4.80 1.55
N GLU A 79 5.22 4.58 2.85
CA GLU A 79 3.97 5.00 3.51
C GLU A 79 3.89 6.52 3.68
N LEU A 80 2.67 7.04 3.80
CA LEU A 80 2.41 8.43 4.20
C LEU A 80 2.99 8.70 5.59
N PRO A 81 3.46 9.95 5.86
CA PRO A 81 4.07 10.30 7.15
C PRO A 81 3.00 10.53 8.24
N ALA A 82 2.21 9.50 8.57
CA ALA A 82 1.05 9.61 9.46
C ALA A 82 1.37 10.23 10.83
N HIS A 83 2.45 9.77 11.49
CA HIS A 83 2.88 10.35 12.77
C HIS A 83 3.30 11.81 12.62
N GLY A 84 4.09 12.13 11.59
CA GLY A 84 4.51 13.51 11.34
C GLY A 84 3.35 14.46 11.06
N LEU A 85 2.30 13.99 10.41
CA LEU A 85 1.08 14.79 10.19
C LEU A 85 0.34 15.07 11.49
N VAL A 86 0.17 14.07 12.36
CA VAL A 86 -0.48 14.23 13.67
C VAL A 86 0.38 15.09 14.59
N ASP A 87 1.68 14.85 14.62
CA ASP A 87 2.62 15.65 15.43
C ASP A 87 2.58 17.13 15.03
N ALA A 88 2.63 17.42 13.73
CA ALA A 88 2.57 18.79 13.24
C ALA A 88 1.25 19.48 13.63
N MET A 89 0.13 18.77 13.57
CA MET A 89 -1.17 19.27 13.99
C MET A 89 -1.26 19.56 15.49
N LEU A 90 -0.55 18.78 16.31
CA LEU A 90 -0.55 18.87 17.78
C LEU A 90 0.60 19.70 18.35
N GLY A 91 1.26 20.52 17.54
CA GLY A 91 2.26 21.50 17.97
C GLY A 91 3.71 21.07 17.79
N GLY A 92 3.98 19.94 17.17
CA GLY A 92 5.34 19.50 16.80
C GLY A 92 5.70 18.09 17.28
N PRO A 93 6.99 17.70 17.14
CA PRO A 93 7.46 16.35 17.43
C PRO A 93 7.04 15.85 18.83
N GLY A 94 6.49 14.63 18.89
CA GLY A 94 6.00 14.00 20.12
C GLY A 94 4.56 14.42 20.49
N GLY A 95 3.91 15.27 19.70
CA GLY A 95 2.51 15.67 19.93
C GLY A 95 1.54 14.50 19.93
N SER A 96 1.86 13.41 19.23
CA SER A 96 1.07 12.19 19.18
C SER A 96 1.38 11.19 20.30
N ASP A 97 2.35 11.47 21.18
CA ASP A 97 2.72 10.57 22.26
C ASP A 97 1.58 10.40 23.27
N GLY A 98 1.35 9.17 23.69
CA GLY A 98 0.34 8.82 24.68
C GLY A 98 -1.11 8.87 24.19
N LEU A 99 -1.35 9.16 22.91
CA LEU A 99 -2.70 9.06 22.32
C LEU A 99 -3.18 7.62 22.27
N THR A 100 -4.46 7.42 22.58
CA THR A 100 -5.11 6.15 22.25
C THR A 100 -5.22 6.00 20.72
N SER A 101 -5.33 4.75 20.24
CA SER A 101 -5.50 4.50 18.80
C SER A 101 -6.69 5.23 18.18
N ALA A 102 -7.78 5.40 18.94
CA ALA A 102 -8.97 6.13 18.47
C ALA A 102 -8.70 7.65 18.35
N GLN A 103 -7.99 8.22 19.33
CA GLN A 103 -7.58 9.63 19.30
C GLN A 103 -6.62 9.89 18.14
N PHE A 104 -5.58 9.07 18.01
CA PHE A 104 -4.63 9.16 16.91
C PHE A 104 -5.34 9.11 15.55
N GLN A 105 -6.29 8.17 15.38
CA GLN A 105 -7.04 8.06 14.13
C GLN A 105 -7.89 9.29 13.85
N GLY A 106 -8.52 9.88 14.87
CA GLY A 106 -9.29 11.11 14.72
C GLY A 106 -8.44 12.28 14.24
N TYR A 107 -7.30 12.52 14.90
CA TYR A 107 -6.35 13.56 14.49
C TYR A 107 -5.73 13.28 13.12
N LEU A 108 -5.41 12.03 12.81
CA LEU A 108 -4.89 11.66 11.50
C LEU A 108 -5.87 11.99 10.37
N ASP A 109 -7.16 11.72 10.55
CA ASP A 109 -8.17 12.03 9.54
C ASP A 109 -8.33 13.53 9.32
N GLU A 110 -8.28 14.30 10.40
CA GLU A 110 -8.36 15.77 10.34
C GLU A 110 -7.11 16.34 9.66
N ALA A 111 -5.92 15.90 10.08
CA ALA A 111 -4.65 16.30 9.49
C ALA A 111 -4.55 15.91 7.99
N MET A 112 -4.96 14.70 7.65
CA MET A 112 -5.00 14.26 6.25
C MET A 112 -6.00 15.06 5.42
N THR A 113 -7.15 15.42 5.99
CA THR A 113 -8.16 16.24 5.27
C THR A 113 -7.54 17.58 4.88
N ALA A 114 -6.97 18.30 5.85
CA ALA A 114 -6.30 19.58 5.60
C ALA A 114 -5.16 19.43 4.58
N TRP A 115 -4.29 18.45 4.78
CA TRP A 115 -3.12 18.20 3.95
C TRP A 115 -3.45 17.92 2.48
N ILE A 116 -4.55 17.19 2.24
CA ILE A 116 -5.02 16.86 0.90
C ILE A 116 -5.78 18.04 0.27
N ASP A 117 -6.68 18.69 1.02
CA ASP A 117 -7.54 19.76 0.50
C ASP A 117 -6.76 21.05 0.24
N GLU A 118 -5.70 21.32 1.01
CA GLU A 118 -4.75 22.39 0.76
C GLU A 118 -3.78 22.08 -0.38
N ASP A 119 -3.84 20.88 -0.94
CA ASP A 119 -2.94 20.37 -1.98
C ASP A 119 -1.46 20.62 -1.61
N ALA A 120 -1.09 20.27 -0.39
CA ALA A 120 0.23 20.51 0.17
C ALA A 120 1.35 19.93 -0.73
N THR A 121 2.50 20.59 -0.77
CA THR A 121 3.60 20.24 -1.69
C THR A 121 4.09 18.82 -1.52
N ASP A 122 4.22 18.36 -0.30
CA ASP A 122 4.64 16.99 0.04
C ASP A 122 3.54 15.95 -0.26
N TRP A 123 2.25 16.29 -0.05
CA TRP A 123 1.13 15.46 -0.54
C TRP A 123 1.21 15.25 -2.05
N ARG A 124 1.36 16.34 -2.82
CA ARG A 124 1.52 16.26 -4.27
C ARG A 124 2.70 15.38 -4.66
N ALA A 125 3.85 15.60 -4.01
CA ALA A 125 5.07 14.85 -4.32
C ALA A 125 4.87 13.33 -4.13
N ILE A 126 4.20 12.91 -3.04
CA ILE A 126 3.91 11.50 -2.77
C ILE A 126 2.91 10.95 -3.78
N ARG A 127 1.75 11.59 -3.95
CA ARG A 127 0.70 11.19 -4.89
C ARG A 127 1.24 11.08 -6.31
N ASP A 128 1.86 12.13 -6.80
CA ASP A 128 2.31 12.23 -8.20
C ASP A 128 3.52 11.32 -8.45
N GLY A 129 4.39 11.14 -7.44
CA GLY A 129 5.48 10.18 -7.46
C GLY A 129 4.98 8.75 -7.64
N ALA A 130 3.98 8.33 -6.87
CA ALA A 130 3.37 7.00 -6.98
C ALA A 130 2.65 6.81 -8.32
N LEU A 131 1.91 7.83 -8.80
CA LEU A 131 1.24 7.80 -10.11
C LEU A 131 2.25 7.70 -11.27
N ALA A 132 3.36 8.43 -11.21
CA ALA A 132 4.43 8.36 -12.19
C ALA A 132 5.12 6.98 -12.19
N ALA A 133 5.37 6.41 -10.99
CA ALA A 133 5.91 5.06 -10.87
C ALA A 133 4.96 4.02 -11.48
N LEU A 134 3.66 4.15 -11.22
CA LEU A 134 2.62 3.28 -11.76
C LEU A 134 2.54 3.37 -13.31
N ALA A 135 2.55 4.57 -13.85
CA ALA A 135 2.57 4.80 -15.29
C ALA A 135 3.83 4.23 -15.95
N GLY A 136 5.00 4.40 -15.31
CA GLY A 136 6.27 3.83 -15.74
C GLY A 136 6.24 2.30 -15.78
N LEU A 137 5.67 1.65 -14.77
CA LEU A 137 5.46 0.20 -14.75
C LEU A 137 4.51 -0.22 -15.89
N GLY A 138 3.39 0.48 -16.07
CA GLY A 138 2.43 0.20 -17.14
C GLY A 138 3.06 0.28 -18.55
N ALA A 139 4.02 1.18 -18.74
CA ALA A 139 4.75 1.34 -20.01
C ALA A 139 5.86 0.30 -20.21
N SER A 140 6.54 -0.12 -19.12
CA SER A 140 7.71 -1.00 -19.18
C SER A 140 7.39 -2.49 -19.11
N VAL A 141 6.26 -2.86 -18.51
CA VAL A 141 5.83 -4.27 -18.40
C VAL A 141 5.35 -4.76 -19.77
N PRO A 142 5.93 -5.85 -20.30
CA PRO A 142 5.53 -6.39 -21.60
C PRO A 142 4.04 -6.78 -21.64
N ARG A 143 3.44 -6.72 -22.83
CA ARG A 143 2.05 -7.18 -23.01
C ARG A 143 1.87 -8.63 -22.57
N GLY A 144 0.81 -8.92 -21.82
CA GLY A 144 0.54 -10.23 -21.25
C GLY A 144 1.32 -10.55 -19.98
N ARG A 145 2.12 -9.61 -19.49
CA ARG A 145 2.83 -9.72 -18.21
C ARG A 145 2.21 -8.75 -17.18
N SER A 146 2.59 -8.91 -15.94
CA SER A 146 2.07 -8.12 -14.83
C SER A 146 3.20 -7.59 -13.96
N ALA A 147 2.90 -6.59 -13.14
CA ALA A 147 3.75 -6.17 -12.03
C ALA A 147 3.04 -6.39 -10.70
N VAL A 148 3.82 -6.63 -9.65
CA VAL A 148 3.38 -6.63 -8.26
C VAL A 148 4.15 -5.53 -7.55
N VAL A 149 3.45 -4.64 -6.88
CA VAL A 149 4.03 -3.54 -6.11
C VAL A 149 3.64 -3.71 -4.66
N VAL A 150 4.61 -3.94 -3.80
CA VAL A 150 4.37 -3.99 -2.35
C VAL A 150 4.51 -2.59 -1.78
N THR A 151 3.44 -2.10 -1.18
CA THR A 151 3.32 -0.74 -0.65
C THR A 151 2.48 -0.73 0.62
N SER A 152 1.99 0.42 1.01
CA SER A 152 1.17 0.64 2.21
C SER A 152 -0.22 1.16 1.87
N SER A 153 -1.09 1.20 2.88
CA SER A 153 -2.49 1.59 2.71
C SER A 153 -2.67 3.03 2.25
N GLY A 154 -1.90 3.95 2.80
CA GLY A 154 -2.02 5.37 2.48
C GLY A 154 -1.69 5.67 1.02
N VAL A 155 -0.60 5.12 0.49
CA VAL A 155 -0.23 5.30 -0.92
C VAL A 155 -1.23 4.62 -1.86
N THR A 156 -1.70 3.41 -1.51
CA THR A 156 -2.76 2.75 -2.28
C THR A 156 -4.03 3.58 -2.32
N ALA A 157 -4.42 4.17 -1.17
CA ALA A 157 -5.58 5.06 -1.07
C ALA A 157 -5.39 6.36 -1.87
N ALA A 158 -4.19 6.95 -1.84
CA ALA A 158 -3.86 8.14 -2.61
C ALA A 158 -3.98 7.90 -4.13
N VAL A 159 -3.40 6.80 -4.62
CA VAL A 159 -3.51 6.38 -6.03
C VAL A 159 -4.96 6.12 -6.42
N CYS A 160 -5.69 5.30 -5.65
CA CYS A 160 -7.09 4.98 -5.94
C CYS A 160 -7.99 6.21 -5.86
N GLY A 161 -7.82 7.05 -4.83
CA GLY A 161 -8.58 8.28 -4.67
C GLY A 161 -8.40 9.23 -5.85
N HIS A 162 -7.17 9.39 -6.34
CA HIS A 162 -6.88 10.18 -7.53
C HIS A 162 -7.55 9.60 -8.78
N LEU A 163 -7.37 8.30 -9.05
CA LEU A 163 -7.93 7.64 -10.24
C LEU A 163 -9.47 7.61 -10.24
N LEU A 164 -10.09 7.63 -9.07
CA LEU A 164 -11.54 7.65 -8.89
C LEU A 164 -12.12 9.07 -8.72
N GLY A 165 -11.28 10.08 -8.56
CA GLY A 165 -11.72 11.48 -8.37
C GLY A 165 -12.48 11.71 -7.07
N THR A 166 -12.09 11.06 -5.96
CA THR A 166 -12.92 11.04 -4.73
C THR A 166 -12.64 12.17 -3.73
N GLY A 167 -11.60 12.98 -3.90
CA GLY A 167 -11.16 13.98 -2.91
C GLY A 167 -10.64 13.38 -1.61
N SER A 168 -10.38 14.23 -0.60
CA SER A 168 -9.80 13.84 0.70
C SER A 168 -10.65 12.81 1.45
N SER A 169 -11.95 13.04 1.53
CA SER A 169 -12.87 12.14 2.23
C SER A 169 -12.87 10.72 1.64
N GLY A 170 -12.71 10.58 0.33
CA GLY A 170 -12.59 9.29 -0.33
C GLY A 170 -11.25 8.60 -0.02
N VAL A 171 -10.15 9.34 -0.11
CA VAL A 171 -8.80 8.82 0.24
C VAL A 171 -8.77 8.29 1.68
N ILE A 172 -9.30 9.07 2.64
CA ILE A 172 -9.35 8.67 4.05
C ILE A 172 -10.19 7.41 4.25
N ARG A 173 -11.36 7.32 3.62
CA ARG A 173 -12.22 6.12 3.72
C ARG A 173 -11.57 4.88 3.13
N LEU A 174 -10.89 5.01 1.98
CA LEU A 174 -10.14 3.92 1.37
C LEU A 174 -8.99 3.45 2.28
N ASN A 175 -8.25 4.41 2.88
CA ASN A 175 -7.16 4.09 3.80
C ASN A 175 -7.65 3.30 5.03
N ARG A 176 -8.76 3.72 5.63
CA ARG A 176 -9.32 3.11 6.84
C ARG A 176 -9.74 1.65 6.70
N VAL A 177 -10.24 1.26 5.54
CA VAL A 177 -10.77 -0.09 5.31
C VAL A 177 -9.75 -1.08 4.76
N SER A 178 -8.53 -0.62 4.48
CA SER A 178 -7.50 -1.45 3.88
C SER A 178 -7.09 -2.59 4.81
N ILE A 179 -7.10 -3.82 4.28
CA ILE A 179 -6.68 -5.04 4.98
C ILE A 179 -5.19 -5.31 4.69
N ASN A 180 -4.44 -5.81 5.69
CA ASN A 180 -3.04 -6.23 5.48
C ASN A 180 -2.96 -7.33 4.42
N ALA A 181 -1.98 -7.24 3.55
CA ALA A 181 -1.77 -8.11 2.39
C ALA A 181 -2.99 -8.25 1.46
N SER A 182 -3.87 -7.23 1.44
CA SER A 182 -4.91 -7.11 0.42
C SER A 182 -4.32 -6.71 -0.92
N ILE A 183 -5.01 -7.07 -1.99
CA ILE A 183 -4.60 -6.84 -3.37
C ILE A 183 -5.53 -5.80 -4.01
N THR A 184 -4.97 -4.73 -4.53
CA THR A 184 -5.67 -3.74 -5.36
C THR A 184 -5.17 -3.88 -6.80
N THR A 185 -6.08 -4.01 -7.75
CA THR A 185 -5.74 -4.26 -9.17
C THR A 185 -5.92 -2.98 -9.99
N ILE A 186 -4.86 -2.57 -10.65
CA ILE A 186 -4.85 -1.43 -11.59
C ILE A 186 -4.60 -1.97 -13.01
N ALA A 187 -5.45 -1.60 -13.93
CA ALA A 187 -5.22 -1.85 -15.36
C ALA A 187 -4.48 -0.65 -15.99
N ALA A 188 -3.40 -0.93 -16.72
CA ALA A 188 -2.70 0.08 -17.51
C ALA A 188 -3.05 -0.10 -18.99
N SER A 189 -3.55 0.96 -19.63
CA SER A 189 -3.95 0.95 -21.03
C SER A 189 -3.46 2.20 -21.77
N THR A 190 -3.66 2.26 -23.08
CA THR A 190 -3.41 3.47 -23.87
C THR A 190 -4.32 4.65 -23.51
N ARG A 191 -5.41 4.39 -22.78
CA ARG A 191 -6.34 5.42 -22.27
C ARG A 191 -5.96 5.90 -20.88
N GLY A 192 -4.92 5.34 -20.25
CA GLY A 192 -4.49 5.63 -18.90
C GLY A 192 -4.67 4.46 -17.95
N LEU A 193 -4.65 4.77 -16.66
CA LEU A 193 -4.77 3.85 -15.54
C LEU A 193 -6.21 3.77 -15.06
N SER A 194 -6.66 2.59 -14.64
CA SER A 194 -8.00 2.38 -14.11
C SER A 194 -7.98 1.42 -12.92
N VAL A 195 -8.71 1.73 -11.86
CA VAL A 195 -8.93 0.82 -10.73
C VAL A 195 -9.90 -0.27 -11.17
N VAL A 196 -9.47 -1.52 -11.13
CA VAL A 196 -10.29 -2.70 -11.46
C VAL A 196 -10.93 -3.30 -10.20
N SER A 197 -10.12 -3.44 -9.13
CA SER A 197 -10.59 -3.85 -7.81
C SER A 197 -9.77 -3.15 -6.74
N PHE A 198 -10.38 -2.91 -5.58
CA PHE A 198 -9.72 -2.30 -4.43
C PHE A 198 -9.85 -3.23 -3.23
N ASN A 199 -8.75 -3.38 -2.46
CA ASN A 199 -8.72 -4.05 -1.17
C ASN A 199 -9.27 -5.49 -1.22
N ASP A 200 -9.04 -6.22 -2.31
CA ASP A 200 -9.45 -7.62 -2.42
C ASP A 200 -8.63 -8.48 -1.45
N HIS A 201 -9.33 -9.14 -0.56
CA HIS A 201 -8.79 -9.99 0.50
C HIS A 201 -9.52 -11.34 0.58
N ALA A 202 -10.20 -11.75 -0.50
CA ALA A 202 -10.94 -13.02 -0.57
C ALA A 202 -10.06 -14.25 -0.33
N HIS A 203 -8.75 -14.13 -0.57
CA HIS A 203 -7.78 -15.20 -0.30
C HIS A 203 -7.62 -15.54 1.19
N PHE A 204 -8.14 -14.70 2.10
CA PHE A 204 -8.17 -14.96 3.54
C PHE A 204 -9.48 -15.59 4.03
N LEU A 205 -10.50 -15.75 3.18
CA LEU A 205 -11.78 -16.35 3.59
C LEU A 205 -11.65 -17.76 4.20
N PRO A 206 -10.68 -18.62 3.75
CA PRO A 206 -10.44 -19.92 4.38
C PRO A 206 -9.81 -19.84 5.80
N ASP A 207 -9.10 -18.74 6.12
CA ASP A 207 -8.44 -18.51 7.41
C ASP A 207 -8.68 -17.05 7.84
N ARG A 208 -9.83 -16.80 8.46
CA ARG A 208 -10.26 -15.45 8.84
C ARG A 208 -9.40 -14.80 9.94
N ASP A 209 -8.59 -15.59 10.65
CA ASP A 209 -7.63 -15.07 11.64
C ASP A 209 -6.52 -14.23 10.98
N LEU A 210 -6.38 -14.36 9.66
CA LEU A 210 -5.49 -13.53 8.85
C LEU A 210 -6.09 -12.18 8.45
N LEU A 211 -7.36 -11.91 8.75
CA LEU A 211 -7.96 -10.61 8.46
C LEU A 211 -7.57 -9.60 9.53
N THR A 212 -6.64 -8.71 9.19
CA THR A 212 -6.22 -7.59 10.05
C THR A 212 -6.11 -6.32 9.23
N ASN A 213 -6.27 -5.16 9.88
CA ASN A 213 -6.17 -3.85 9.24
C ASN A 213 -5.17 -2.91 9.92
N ARG A 214 -4.40 -3.43 10.88
CA ARG A 214 -3.35 -2.70 11.61
C ARG A 214 -2.12 -3.57 11.75
#